data_92188ec7d8255d83446d3039dad4260b
#
_entry.id   92188ec7d8255d83446d3039dad4260b
#
_cell.length_a   1.000
_cell.length_b   1.000
_cell.length_c   1.000
_cell.angle_alpha   90.00
_cell.angle_beta   90.00
_cell.angle_gamma   90.00
#
_symmetry.space_group_name_H-M   'P 1'
#
loop_
_entity.id
_entity.type
_entity.pdbx_description
1 polymer ?
#
loop_
_entity_poly.entity_id
_entity_poly.type
_entity_poly.pdbx_seq_one_letter_code
_entity_poly.pdbx_strand_id
1 'polypeptide(L)'
;MQDIVVDPVAHNRAAWDKYVQEGNEWSRPVSAEDVERARMGDWSIVLIGREPVDRSWLPTDLTGKDVLCLASGGGQQGPILAAAGARVTVFDNSPRQLGQDQMVAARDGLELRTVLGPV
;
A
#
# COMPACT_ATOMS: atom_id res chain seq x y z
N MET A 1 -6.55 -17.22 -38.15
CA MET A 1 -6.61 -16.16 -37.13
C MET A 1 -5.95 -16.67 -35.87
N GLN A 2 -5.01 -15.93 -35.33
CA GLN A 2 -4.35 -16.32 -34.12
C GLN A 2 -5.17 -15.81 -32.91
N ASP A 3 -5.36 -16.68 -31.94
CA ASP A 3 -5.95 -16.25 -30.67
C ASP A 3 -4.92 -15.42 -29.90
N ILE A 4 -5.34 -14.26 -29.42
CA ILE A 4 -4.52 -13.44 -28.57
C ILE A 4 -4.71 -13.93 -27.12
N VAL A 5 -3.65 -14.50 -26.58
CA VAL A 5 -3.64 -14.90 -25.17
C VAL A 5 -3.07 -13.75 -24.35
N VAL A 6 -3.89 -13.19 -23.46
CA VAL A 6 -3.47 -12.16 -22.52
C VAL A 6 -3.15 -12.82 -21.19
N ASP A 7 -1.93 -12.63 -20.70
CA ASP A 7 -1.56 -12.99 -19.33
C ASP A 7 -2.10 -11.92 -18.39
N PRO A 8 -3.14 -12.22 -17.57
CA PRO A 8 -3.74 -11.20 -16.71
C PRO A 8 -2.76 -10.67 -15.66
N VAL A 9 -1.84 -11.49 -15.18
CA VAL A 9 -0.84 -11.06 -14.20
C VAL A 9 0.10 -10.04 -14.81
N ALA A 10 0.66 -10.33 -15.98
CA ALA A 10 1.57 -9.42 -16.68
C ALA A 10 0.86 -8.14 -17.11
N HIS A 11 -0.38 -8.25 -17.61
CA HIS A 11 -1.18 -7.11 -18.03
C HIS A 11 -1.47 -6.17 -16.84
N ASN A 12 -1.90 -6.71 -15.73
CA ASN A 12 -2.20 -5.93 -14.52
C ASN A 12 -0.94 -5.28 -13.95
N ARG A 13 0.19 -6.00 -13.96
CA ARG A 13 1.48 -5.44 -13.53
C ARG A 13 1.85 -4.21 -14.35
N ALA A 14 1.78 -4.32 -15.67
CA ALA A 14 2.11 -3.20 -16.56
C ALA A 14 1.15 -2.02 -16.37
N ALA A 15 -0.14 -2.27 -16.18
CA ALA A 15 -1.15 -1.24 -15.95
C ALA A 15 -0.88 -0.47 -14.65
N TRP A 16 -0.61 -1.16 -13.55
CA TRP A 16 -0.33 -0.52 -12.27
C TRP A 16 1.02 0.19 -12.24
N ASP A 17 2.04 -0.36 -12.91
CA ASP A 17 3.32 0.35 -13.10
C ASP A 17 3.12 1.67 -13.84
N LYS A 18 2.26 1.67 -14.87
CA LYS A 18 1.92 2.86 -15.63
C LYS A 18 1.20 3.90 -14.76
N TYR A 19 0.28 3.47 -13.90
CA TYR A 19 -0.42 4.38 -12.98
C TYR A 19 0.56 5.08 -12.03
N VAL A 20 1.56 4.38 -11.53
CA VAL A 20 2.62 5.00 -10.72
C VAL A 20 3.37 6.06 -11.52
N GLN A 21 3.75 5.75 -12.76
CA GLN A 21 4.47 6.70 -13.63
C GLN A 21 3.64 7.95 -13.92
N GLU A 22 2.33 7.81 -14.05
CA GLU A 22 1.41 8.90 -14.36
C GLU A 22 0.96 9.69 -13.12
N GLY A 23 1.36 9.27 -11.91
CA GLY A 23 0.96 9.93 -10.68
C GLY A 23 -0.52 9.78 -10.33
N ASN A 24 -1.10 8.60 -10.63
CA ASN A 24 -2.49 8.30 -10.31
C ASN A 24 -2.75 8.47 -8.81
N GLU A 25 -3.95 8.95 -8.44
CA GLU A 25 -4.29 9.22 -7.02
C GLU A 25 -4.17 7.99 -6.12
N TRP A 26 -4.44 6.78 -6.65
CA TRP A 26 -4.35 5.51 -5.91
C TRP A 26 -2.92 5.01 -5.75
N SER A 27 -1.98 5.66 -6.42
CA SER A 27 -0.55 5.33 -6.41
C SER A 27 0.31 6.45 -5.83
N ARG A 28 -0.31 7.48 -5.25
CA ARG A 28 0.41 8.58 -4.59
C ARG A 28 0.77 8.18 -3.18
N PRO A 29 2.05 8.25 -2.82
CA PRO A 29 2.46 7.94 -1.45
C PRO A 29 1.88 8.94 -0.44
N VAL A 30 1.67 8.48 0.78
CA VAL A 30 1.30 9.36 1.88
C VAL A 30 2.42 10.34 2.20
N SER A 31 2.06 11.49 2.78
CA SER A 31 3.03 12.50 3.19
C SER A 31 3.75 12.11 4.49
N ALA A 32 4.88 12.76 4.75
CA ALA A 32 5.59 12.60 6.02
C ALA A 32 4.73 13.04 7.21
N GLU A 33 3.89 14.05 7.02
CA GLU A 33 2.96 14.55 8.04
C GLU A 33 1.89 13.51 8.37
N ASP A 34 1.36 12.80 7.37
CA ASP A 34 0.40 11.72 7.58
C ASP A 34 1.03 10.56 8.37
N VAL A 35 2.27 10.21 8.05
CA VAL A 35 3.02 9.18 8.77
C VAL A 35 3.24 9.58 10.23
N GLU A 36 3.62 10.83 10.46
CA GLU A 36 3.84 11.32 11.83
C GLU A 36 2.56 11.32 12.67
N ARG A 37 1.43 11.73 12.07
CA ARG A 37 0.13 11.65 12.76
C ARG A 37 -0.24 10.20 13.07
N ALA A 38 0.03 9.28 12.18
CA ALA A 38 -0.24 7.85 12.41
C ALA A 38 0.59 7.29 13.57
N ARG A 39 1.84 7.74 13.75
CA ARG A 39 2.65 7.39 14.90
C ARG A 39 2.02 7.82 16.22
N MET A 40 1.26 8.89 16.19
CA MET A 40 0.55 9.41 17.36
C MET A 40 -0.86 8.82 17.54
N GLY A 41 -1.24 7.87 16.71
CA GLY A 41 -2.55 7.21 16.77
C GLY A 41 -3.64 7.89 15.95
N ASP A 42 -3.34 9.00 15.26
CA ASP A 42 -4.27 9.71 14.39
C ASP A 42 -4.08 9.22 12.95
N TRP A 43 -4.89 8.24 12.57
CA TRP A 43 -4.78 7.64 11.25
C TRP A 43 -6.11 7.12 10.73
N SER A 44 -6.20 7.03 9.40
CA SER A 44 -7.27 6.36 8.68
C SER A 44 -6.72 5.73 7.42
N ILE A 45 -7.44 4.75 6.88
CA ILE A 45 -7.12 4.15 5.58
C ILE A 45 -8.35 4.13 4.70
N VAL A 46 -8.12 4.19 3.39
CA VAL A 46 -9.15 4.09 2.37
C VAL A 46 -8.95 2.79 1.61
N LEU A 47 -9.97 1.95 1.53
CA LEU A 47 -9.92 0.68 0.80
C LEU A 47 -10.73 0.75 -0.49
N ILE A 48 -11.88 1.42 -0.46
CA ILE A 48 -12.78 1.53 -1.61
C ILE A 48 -13.27 2.98 -1.70
N GLY A 49 -13.21 3.56 -2.89
CA GLY A 49 -13.65 4.93 -3.09
C GLY A 49 -12.72 5.93 -2.43
N ARG A 50 -13.28 6.98 -1.85
CA ARG A 50 -12.51 8.07 -1.22
C ARG A 50 -12.81 8.24 0.26
N GLU A 51 -13.72 7.42 0.79
CA GLU A 51 -14.11 7.48 2.19
C GLU A 51 -13.20 6.59 3.04
N PRO A 52 -12.72 7.07 4.18
CA PRO A 52 -11.99 6.23 5.12
C PRO A 52 -12.87 5.09 5.62
N VAL A 53 -12.26 3.92 5.87
CA VAL A 53 -12.96 2.82 6.53
C VAL A 53 -13.27 3.17 7.97
N ASP A 54 -14.35 2.58 8.49
CA ASP A 54 -14.70 2.73 9.90
C ASP A 54 -13.59 2.13 10.78
N ARG A 55 -13.07 2.92 11.71
CA ARG A 55 -12.00 2.51 12.61
C ARG A 55 -12.38 1.30 13.47
N SER A 56 -13.66 1.09 13.71
CA SER A 56 -14.14 -0.08 14.47
C SER A 56 -13.90 -1.41 13.77
N TRP A 57 -13.59 -1.40 12.46
CA TRP A 57 -13.23 -2.61 11.71
C TRP A 57 -11.83 -3.12 12.06
N LEU A 58 -11.02 -2.30 12.70
CA LEU A 58 -9.64 -2.61 13.02
C LEU A 58 -9.41 -2.54 14.54
N PRO A 59 -8.42 -3.27 15.08
CA PRO A 59 -8.06 -3.12 16.48
C PRO A 59 -7.74 -1.66 16.83
N THR A 60 -8.12 -1.22 18.01
CA THR A 60 -7.81 0.13 18.48
C THR A 60 -6.29 0.35 18.57
N ASP A 61 -5.58 -0.67 19.07
CA ASP A 61 -4.12 -0.67 19.18
C ASP A 61 -3.55 -1.70 18.19
N LEU A 62 -2.80 -1.22 17.20
CA LEU A 62 -2.15 -2.06 16.20
C LEU A 62 -0.75 -2.51 16.60
N THR A 63 -0.23 -2.07 17.74
CA THR A 63 1.14 -2.38 18.15
C THR A 63 1.39 -3.89 18.19
N GLY A 64 2.37 -4.34 17.40
CA GLY A 64 2.75 -5.74 17.33
C GLY A 64 1.78 -6.65 16.57
N LYS A 65 0.70 -6.12 16.01
CA LYS A 65 -0.24 -6.90 15.19
C LYS A 65 0.35 -7.16 13.81
N ASP A 66 0.18 -8.38 13.32
CA ASP A 66 0.56 -8.73 11.95
C ASP A 66 -0.56 -8.31 10.99
N VAL A 67 -0.21 -7.52 9.98
CA VAL A 67 -1.15 -7.06 8.96
C VAL A 67 -0.61 -7.39 7.57
N LEU A 68 -1.43 -8.05 6.79
CA LEU A 68 -1.15 -8.33 5.39
C LEU A 68 -2.01 -7.41 4.51
N CYS A 69 -1.35 -6.57 3.72
CA CYS A 69 -1.99 -5.69 2.76
C CYS A 69 -1.91 -6.34 1.38
N LEU A 70 -3.05 -6.81 0.86
CA LEU A 70 -3.14 -7.48 -0.43
C LEU A 70 -3.50 -6.49 -1.53
N ALA A 71 -2.74 -6.49 -2.61
CA ALA A 71 -2.94 -5.60 -3.77
C ALA A 71 -3.06 -4.12 -3.36
N SER A 72 -2.30 -3.71 -2.36
CA SER A 72 -2.39 -2.36 -1.79
C SER A 72 -1.04 -1.65 -1.74
N GLY A 73 -0.19 -1.88 -2.72
CA GLY A 73 0.98 -1.04 -2.97
C GLY A 73 0.59 0.39 -3.31
N GLY A 74 1.57 1.25 -3.49
CA GLY A 74 1.35 2.67 -3.81
C GLY A 74 1.74 3.62 -2.69
N GLY A 75 2.19 3.11 -1.55
CA GLY A 75 2.67 3.94 -0.46
C GLY A 75 1.56 4.58 0.37
N GLN A 76 0.41 3.95 0.48
CA GLN A 76 -0.76 4.49 1.19
C GLN A 76 -1.08 3.69 2.46
N GLN A 77 -1.77 2.56 2.36
CA GLN A 77 -2.25 1.81 3.53
C GLN A 77 -1.12 1.20 4.35
N GLY A 78 -0.17 0.52 3.69
CA GLY A 78 0.94 -0.16 4.37
C GLY A 78 1.74 0.76 5.27
N PRO A 79 2.25 1.88 4.77
CA PRO A 79 3.00 2.83 5.59
C PRO A 79 2.22 3.39 6.78
N ILE A 80 0.95 3.72 6.61
CA ILE A 80 0.12 4.23 7.71
C ILE A 80 -0.04 3.18 8.81
N LEU A 81 -0.35 1.94 8.45
CA LEU A 81 -0.51 0.85 9.41
C LEU A 81 0.82 0.53 10.12
N ALA A 82 1.94 0.58 9.39
CA ALA A 82 3.27 0.42 9.99
C ALA A 82 3.58 1.54 10.97
N ALA A 83 3.28 2.79 10.62
CA ALA A 83 3.47 3.94 11.52
C ALA A 83 2.60 3.83 12.78
N ALA A 84 1.42 3.23 12.67
CA ALA A 84 0.52 2.96 13.80
C ALA A 84 0.99 1.79 14.68
N GLY A 85 2.10 1.12 14.33
CA GLY A 85 2.73 0.10 15.17
C GLY A 85 2.56 -1.34 14.69
N ALA A 86 1.84 -1.57 13.60
CA ALA A 86 1.65 -2.93 13.06
C ALA A 86 2.93 -3.46 12.39
N ARG A 87 3.07 -4.78 12.38
CA ARG A 87 4.05 -5.48 11.54
C ARG A 87 3.39 -5.73 10.19
N VAL A 88 3.77 -4.94 9.18
CA VAL A 88 3.08 -4.90 7.89
C VAL A 88 3.87 -5.65 6.83
N THR A 89 3.16 -6.47 6.07
CA THR A 89 3.61 -7.03 4.80
C THR A 89 2.69 -6.53 3.70
N VAL A 90 3.26 -5.90 2.67
CA VAL A 90 2.51 -5.46 1.48
C VAL A 90 2.81 -6.43 0.35
N PHE A 91 1.77 -7.05 -0.19
CA PHE A 91 1.86 -7.98 -1.29
C PHE A 91 1.18 -7.39 -2.52
N ASP A 92 1.92 -7.18 -3.59
CA ASP A 92 1.41 -6.57 -4.81
C ASP A 92 2.07 -7.19 -6.05
N ASN A 93 1.38 -7.11 -7.17
CA ASN A 93 1.87 -7.58 -8.46
C ASN A 93 2.74 -6.54 -9.19
N SER A 94 2.73 -5.29 -8.76
CA SER A 94 3.46 -4.20 -9.39
C SER A 94 4.71 -3.83 -8.59
N PRO A 95 5.92 -3.98 -9.16
CA PRO A 95 7.14 -3.54 -8.49
C PRO A 95 7.19 -2.03 -8.26
N ARG A 96 6.57 -1.22 -9.13
CA ARG A 96 6.51 0.23 -8.95
C ARG A 96 5.57 0.64 -7.83
N GLN A 97 4.45 -0.07 -7.66
CA GLN A 97 3.54 0.13 -6.52
C GLN A 97 4.26 -0.18 -5.20
N LEU A 98 4.97 -1.32 -5.14
CA LEU A 98 5.77 -1.68 -3.97
C LEU A 98 6.92 -0.69 -3.75
N GLY A 99 7.48 -0.14 -4.82
CA GLY A 99 8.51 0.90 -4.75
C GLY A 99 8.04 2.16 -4.02
N GLN A 100 6.75 2.51 -4.13
CA GLN A 100 6.16 3.62 -3.38
C GLN A 100 6.15 3.34 -1.87
N ASP A 101 5.80 2.12 -1.46
CA ASP A 101 5.85 1.71 -0.05
C ASP A 101 7.28 1.74 0.48
N GLN A 102 8.22 1.24 -0.29
CA GLN A 102 9.64 1.21 0.08
C GLN A 102 10.21 2.64 0.22
N MET A 103 9.81 3.55 -0.67
CA MET A 103 10.22 4.94 -0.62
C MET A 103 9.73 5.64 0.64
N VAL A 104 8.46 5.45 0.99
CA VAL A 104 7.90 6.02 2.22
C VAL A 104 8.59 5.43 3.45
N ALA A 105 8.81 4.12 3.47
CA ALA A 105 9.50 3.46 4.57
C ALA A 105 10.93 4.00 4.76
N ALA A 106 11.67 4.18 3.69
CA ALA A 106 13.03 4.73 3.74
C ALA A 106 13.03 6.20 4.17
N ARG A 107 12.11 7.00 3.62
CA ARG A 107 11.99 8.43 3.95
C ARG A 107 11.67 8.67 5.43
N ASP A 108 10.73 7.89 5.98
CA ASP A 108 10.13 8.15 7.29
C ASP A 108 10.58 7.14 8.36
N GLY A 109 11.54 6.28 8.06
CA GLY A 109 12.10 5.35 9.05
C GLY A 109 11.11 4.28 9.50
N LEU A 110 10.29 3.76 8.59
CA LEU A 110 9.33 2.68 8.87
C LEU A 110 9.93 1.33 8.51
N GLU A 111 9.54 0.31 9.27
CA GLU A 111 9.80 -1.08 8.93
C GLU A 111 8.53 -1.68 8.32
N LEU A 112 8.62 -2.13 7.08
CA LEU A 112 7.58 -2.94 6.45
C LEU A 112 8.21 -3.87 5.43
N ARG A 113 7.55 -4.98 5.19
CA ARG A 113 7.98 -5.98 4.23
C ARG A 113 7.16 -5.85 2.95
N THR A 114 7.82 -5.89 1.81
CA THR A 114 7.17 -5.93 0.50
C THR A 114 7.42 -7.27 -0.17
N VAL A 115 6.39 -7.82 -0.78
CA VAL A 115 6.46 -9.10 -1.52
C VAL A 115 5.83 -8.90 -2.89
N LEU A 116 6.61 -9.17 -3.93
CA LEU A 116 6.14 -9.14 -5.32
C LEU A 116 5.56 -10.49 -5.69
N GLY A 117 4.36 -10.51 -6.19
CA GLY A 117 3.72 -11.73 -6.66
C GLY A 117 2.35 -11.49 -7.26
N PRO A 118 1.75 -12.52 -7.90
CA PRO A 118 0.42 -12.42 -8.48
C PRO A 118 -0.65 -12.30 -7.40
N VAL A 119 -1.45 -11.25 -7.51
CA VAL A 119 -2.55 -10.97 -6.58
C VAL A 119 -3.81 -10.71 -7.39
#